data_388cb1d6e89849eeb9f5e4673ea1c135
#
_entry.id   388cb1d6e89849eeb9f5e4673ea1c135
#
_cell.length_a   1.000
_cell.length_b   1.000
_cell.length_c   1.000
_cell.angle_alpha   90.00
_cell.angle_beta   90.00
_cell.angle_gamma   90.00
#
_symmetry.space_group_name_H-M   'P 1'
#
loop_
_entity.id
_entity.type
_entity.pdbx_description
1 polymer ?
#
loop_
_entity_poly.entity_id
_entity_poly.type
_entity_poly.pdbx_seq_one_letter_code
_entity_poly.pdbx_strand_id
1 'polypeptide(L)'
;MRTRYTLINMVVNVGGQLMNQVLLFISRMVFIHYLSAAYLGVNGLFTDVLGILNFAELGIGTAMIYSLYEPAAKNDEHRLAQLMNLYRLLYRIVAVVVLLVGLALMPFLGFFIKDSSGIEHLRLIYLMYVANSVCSYLLSYKNSIYLAYQKAYVRNLWAQLCDAVKTLFQIVLIVLTGNFILYLAVQFVMQFIPNIIVSVKVDKEFPYLKECRELPEKEEFHGILRNIGAMSFHKLGTDRKSVV
;
A
#
# COMPACT_ATOMS: atom_id res chain seq x y z
N MET A 1 3.77 -11.95 27.09
CA MET A 1 3.03 -11.00 26.20
C MET A 1 3.27 -11.26 24.72
N ARG A 2 4.49 -11.54 24.25
CA ARG A 2 4.83 -11.77 22.83
C ARG A 2 3.99 -12.87 22.15
N THR A 3 3.84 -14.03 22.77
CA THR A 3 3.08 -15.18 22.24
C THR A 3 1.61 -14.83 21.97
N ARG A 4 0.97 -14.03 22.84
CA ARG A 4 -0.41 -13.59 22.66
C ARG A 4 -0.57 -12.72 21.40
N TYR A 5 0.34 -11.76 21.19
CA TYR A 5 0.30 -10.92 19.97
C TYR A 5 0.56 -11.73 18.71
N THR A 6 1.46 -12.72 18.78
CA THR A 6 1.72 -13.61 17.65
C THR A 6 0.48 -14.42 17.26
N LEU A 7 -0.24 -15.00 18.23
CA LEU A 7 -1.47 -15.73 17.97
C LEU A 7 -2.57 -14.83 17.39
N ILE A 8 -2.76 -13.63 17.97
CA ILE A 8 -3.74 -12.67 17.45
C ILE A 8 -3.38 -12.25 16.03
N ASN A 9 -2.11 -11.93 15.76
CA ASN A 9 -1.64 -11.61 14.41
C ASN A 9 -1.93 -12.74 13.42
N MET A 10 -1.68 -13.99 13.82
CA MET A 10 -1.93 -15.16 12.97
C MET A 10 -3.43 -15.33 12.66
N VAL A 11 -4.29 -15.30 13.67
CA VAL A 11 -5.74 -15.46 13.50
C VAL A 11 -6.33 -14.34 12.62
N VAL A 12 -5.97 -13.09 12.89
CA VAL A 12 -6.44 -11.94 12.11
C VAL A 12 -5.95 -12.03 10.67
N ASN A 13 -4.68 -12.39 10.45
CA ASN A 13 -4.13 -12.48 9.10
C ASN A 13 -4.76 -13.61 8.31
N VAL A 14 -4.80 -14.83 8.85
CA VAL A 14 -5.32 -16.00 8.12
C VAL A 14 -6.83 -15.88 7.91
N GLY A 15 -7.58 -15.59 8.98
CA GLY A 15 -9.04 -15.47 8.91
C GLY A 15 -9.49 -14.35 7.97
N GLY A 16 -8.88 -13.18 8.08
CA GLY A 16 -9.21 -12.05 7.23
C GLY A 16 -8.79 -12.25 5.78
N GLN A 17 -7.62 -12.90 5.53
CA GLN A 17 -7.20 -13.23 4.16
C GLN A 17 -8.18 -14.20 3.50
N LEU A 18 -8.61 -15.25 4.19
CA LEU A 18 -9.58 -16.21 3.66
C LEU A 18 -10.91 -15.52 3.32
N MET A 19 -11.42 -14.70 4.22
CA MET A 19 -12.64 -13.91 3.97
C MET A 19 -12.50 -13.03 2.73
N ASN A 20 -11.41 -12.27 2.64
CA ASN A 20 -11.16 -11.37 1.51
C ASN A 20 -10.94 -12.12 0.20
N GLN A 21 -10.33 -13.31 0.21
CA GLN A 21 -10.19 -14.16 -0.98
C GLN A 21 -11.54 -14.62 -1.52
N VAL A 22 -12.46 -15.04 -0.64
CA VAL A 22 -13.82 -15.43 -1.04
C VAL A 22 -14.56 -14.24 -1.63
N LEU A 23 -14.51 -13.07 -0.96
CA LEU A 23 -15.13 -11.85 -1.46
C LEU A 23 -14.55 -11.40 -2.81
N LEU A 24 -13.23 -11.49 -2.99
CA LEU A 24 -12.56 -11.17 -4.24
C LEU A 24 -13.00 -12.10 -5.36
N PHE A 25 -13.14 -13.39 -5.09
CA PHE A 25 -13.63 -14.36 -6.06
C PHE A 25 -15.05 -14.02 -6.52
N ILE A 26 -15.97 -13.76 -5.57
CA ILE A 26 -17.35 -13.33 -5.88
C ILE A 26 -17.33 -12.01 -6.67
N SER A 27 -16.53 -11.05 -6.25
CA SER A 27 -16.41 -9.76 -6.93
C SER A 27 -15.94 -9.91 -8.38
N ARG A 28 -14.99 -10.81 -8.67
CA ARG A 28 -14.53 -11.07 -10.04
C ARG A 28 -15.62 -11.70 -10.91
N MET A 29 -16.43 -12.62 -10.37
CA MET A 29 -17.56 -13.20 -11.10
C MET A 29 -18.59 -12.14 -11.46
N VAL A 30 -18.98 -11.30 -10.50
CA VAL A 30 -19.91 -10.19 -10.72
C VAL A 30 -19.32 -9.18 -11.72
N PHE A 31 -18.06 -8.83 -11.58
CA PHE A 31 -17.37 -7.90 -12.47
C PHE A 31 -17.43 -8.33 -13.93
N ILE A 32 -17.10 -9.61 -14.22
CA ILE A 32 -17.10 -10.14 -15.59
C ILE A 32 -18.54 -10.16 -16.16
N HIS A 33 -19.53 -10.45 -15.32
CA HIS A 33 -20.92 -10.53 -15.74
C HIS A 33 -21.50 -9.16 -16.13
N TYR A 34 -21.18 -8.09 -15.40
CA TYR A 34 -21.79 -6.76 -15.58
C TYR A 34 -20.93 -5.77 -16.38
N LEU A 35 -19.59 -5.89 -16.38
CA LEU A 35 -18.70 -4.92 -17.02
C LEU A 35 -18.04 -5.43 -18.29
N SER A 36 -17.59 -6.57 -18.39
CA SER A 36 -16.91 -7.28 -19.46
C SER A 36 -15.45 -7.68 -19.11
N ALA A 37 -14.93 -8.65 -19.85
CA ALA A 37 -13.54 -9.13 -19.71
C ALA A 37 -12.50 -8.04 -20.08
N ALA A 38 -12.86 -7.10 -20.97
CA ALA A 38 -11.96 -6.01 -21.39
C ALA A 38 -11.60 -5.09 -20.20
N TYR A 39 -12.58 -4.69 -19.39
CA TYR A 39 -12.33 -3.88 -18.18
C TYR A 39 -11.52 -4.66 -17.14
N LEU A 40 -11.72 -5.97 -17.02
CA LEU A 40 -10.91 -6.81 -16.12
C LEU A 40 -9.45 -6.85 -16.58
N GLY A 41 -9.21 -6.96 -17.89
CA GLY A 41 -7.87 -6.91 -18.48
C GLY A 41 -7.16 -5.58 -18.17
N VAL A 42 -7.86 -4.46 -18.36
CA VAL A 42 -7.30 -3.12 -18.03
C VAL A 42 -7.03 -2.97 -16.53
N ASN A 43 -7.94 -3.45 -15.68
CA ASN A 43 -7.73 -3.46 -14.22
C ASN A 43 -6.48 -4.25 -13.84
N GLY A 44 -6.29 -5.44 -14.41
CA GLY A 44 -5.08 -6.25 -14.21
C GLY A 44 -3.83 -5.53 -14.70
N LEU A 45 -3.83 -5.09 -15.96
CA LEU A 45 -2.68 -4.40 -16.56
C LEU A 45 -2.24 -3.17 -15.75
N PHE A 46 -3.16 -2.29 -15.36
CA PHE A 46 -2.81 -1.11 -14.59
C PHE A 46 -2.33 -1.45 -13.17
N THR A 47 -2.91 -2.47 -12.56
CA THR A 47 -2.43 -2.98 -11.27
C THR A 47 -1.00 -3.52 -11.40
N ASP A 48 -0.68 -4.26 -12.45
CA ASP A 48 0.64 -4.85 -12.67
C ASP A 48 1.67 -3.77 -13.03
N VAL A 49 1.35 -2.83 -13.93
CA VAL A 49 2.24 -1.72 -14.30
C VAL A 49 2.58 -0.86 -13.09
N LEU A 50 1.58 -0.50 -12.27
CA LEU A 50 1.83 0.26 -11.05
C LEU A 50 2.47 -0.60 -9.95
N GLY A 51 2.21 -1.92 -9.95
CA GLY A 51 2.89 -2.89 -9.11
C GLY A 51 4.40 -2.87 -9.33
N ILE A 52 4.86 -2.75 -10.58
CA ILE A 52 6.29 -2.59 -10.89
C ILE A 52 6.86 -1.31 -10.26
N LEU A 53 6.11 -0.20 -10.25
CA LEU A 53 6.56 1.02 -9.59
C LEU A 53 6.69 0.86 -8.07
N ASN A 54 5.93 -0.05 -7.47
CA ASN A 54 6.03 -0.36 -6.04
C ASN A 54 7.34 -1.08 -5.67
N PHE A 55 8.10 -1.60 -6.64
CA PHE A 55 9.44 -2.14 -6.37
C PHE A 55 10.38 -1.09 -5.75
N ALA A 56 10.20 0.19 -6.04
CA ALA A 56 10.95 1.27 -5.40
C ALA A 56 10.76 1.30 -3.87
N GLU A 57 9.64 0.80 -3.36
CA GLU A 57 9.34 0.74 -1.93
C GLU A 57 9.95 -0.46 -1.22
N LEU A 58 10.17 -1.58 -1.92
CA LEU A 58 10.49 -2.88 -1.29
C LEU A 58 11.71 -2.86 -0.37
N GLY A 59 12.73 -2.07 -0.70
CA GLY A 59 13.92 -1.91 0.16
C GLY A 59 13.68 -0.96 1.33
N ILE A 60 12.97 0.14 1.09
CA ILE A 60 12.70 1.19 2.08
C ILE A 60 11.90 0.61 3.25
N GLY A 61 10.75 -0.02 2.98
CA GLY A 61 9.88 -0.56 4.02
C GLY A 61 10.61 -1.54 4.95
N THR A 62 11.35 -2.49 4.38
CA THR A 62 12.07 -3.51 5.16
C THR A 62 13.22 -2.93 5.99
N ALA A 63 14.08 -2.10 5.38
CA ALA A 63 15.23 -1.49 6.05
C ALA A 63 14.79 -0.63 7.24
N MET A 64 13.74 0.14 7.03
CA MET A 64 13.23 1.04 8.03
C MET A 64 12.55 0.29 9.20
N ILE A 65 11.69 -0.68 8.94
CA ILE A 65 11.10 -1.49 10.01
C ILE A 65 12.21 -2.11 10.86
N TYR A 66 13.27 -2.59 10.23
CA TYR A 66 14.42 -3.14 10.94
C TYR A 66 15.09 -2.10 11.85
N SER A 67 15.27 -0.88 11.36
CA SER A 67 15.84 0.23 12.14
C SER A 67 14.97 0.67 13.33
N LEU A 68 13.64 0.42 13.27
CA LEU A 68 12.72 0.77 14.35
C LEU A 68 12.70 -0.26 15.51
N TYR A 69 13.14 -1.51 15.29
CA TYR A 69 13.02 -2.55 16.31
C TYR A 69 13.83 -2.27 17.57
N GLU A 70 15.07 -1.82 17.44
CA GLU A 70 15.96 -1.54 18.57
C GLU A 70 15.45 -0.37 19.43
N PRO A 71 15.14 0.83 18.85
CA PRO A 71 14.57 1.93 19.61
C PRO A 71 13.21 1.56 20.25
N ALA A 72 12.37 0.79 19.56
CA ALA A 72 11.09 0.35 20.11
C ALA A 72 11.28 -0.60 21.30
N ALA A 73 12.28 -1.48 21.26
CA ALA A 73 12.59 -2.39 22.38
C ALA A 73 13.16 -1.64 23.59
N LYS A 74 13.86 -0.54 23.37
CA LYS A 74 14.45 0.33 24.42
C LYS A 74 13.50 1.44 24.88
N ASN A 75 12.32 1.60 24.26
CA ASN A 75 11.39 2.71 24.44
C ASN A 75 12.06 4.08 24.24
N ASP A 76 12.98 4.19 23.29
CA ASP A 76 13.63 5.43 22.90
C ASP A 76 12.72 6.24 21.98
N GLU A 77 11.84 7.04 22.60
CA GLU A 77 10.81 7.82 21.89
C GLU A 77 11.42 8.87 20.96
N HIS A 78 12.52 9.50 21.37
CA HIS A 78 13.19 10.53 20.55
C HIS A 78 13.74 9.90 19.27
N ARG A 79 14.41 8.77 19.39
CA ARG A 79 14.97 8.04 18.27
C ARG A 79 13.90 7.51 17.32
N LEU A 80 12.81 6.96 17.87
CA LEU A 80 11.66 6.53 17.08
C LEU A 80 11.06 7.69 16.27
N ALA A 81 10.94 8.87 16.88
CA ALA A 81 10.39 10.03 16.18
C ALA A 81 11.30 10.52 15.05
N GLN A 82 12.62 10.56 15.25
CA GLN A 82 13.59 10.91 14.20
C GLN A 82 13.50 9.94 13.02
N LEU A 83 13.50 8.63 13.26
CA LEU A 83 13.37 7.60 12.24
C LEU A 83 12.03 7.69 11.51
N MET A 84 10.94 7.92 12.21
CA MET A 84 9.62 8.09 11.59
C MET A 84 9.51 9.36 10.72
N ASN A 85 10.25 10.43 11.06
CA ASN A 85 10.37 11.61 10.21
C ASN A 85 11.15 11.32 8.93
N LEU A 86 12.24 10.55 9.03
CA LEU A 86 12.97 10.07 7.87
C LEU A 86 12.07 9.21 6.97
N TYR A 87 11.27 8.30 7.56
CA TYR A 87 10.30 7.51 6.83
C TYR A 87 9.30 8.37 6.06
N ARG A 88 8.73 9.36 6.73
CA ARG A 88 7.82 10.31 6.09
C ARG A 88 8.45 10.97 4.87
N LEU A 89 9.71 11.39 4.99
CA LEU A 89 10.44 12.02 3.89
C LEU A 89 10.63 11.04 2.72
N LEU A 90 11.12 9.84 2.99
CA LEU A 90 11.37 8.82 1.96
C LEU A 90 10.08 8.41 1.23
N TYR A 91 8.99 8.20 1.96
CA TYR A 91 7.70 7.85 1.34
C TYR A 91 7.11 9.00 0.51
N ARG A 92 7.35 10.26 0.88
CA ARG A 92 6.99 11.40 0.02
C ARG A 92 7.81 11.43 -1.27
N ILE A 93 9.11 11.13 -1.19
CA ILE A 93 9.97 11.02 -2.38
C ILE A 93 9.46 9.91 -3.28
N VAL A 94 9.16 8.73 -2.74
CA VAL A 94 8.57 7.62 -3.50
C VAL A 94 7.25 8.03 -4.16
N ALA A 95 6.36 8.69 -3.43
CA ALA A 95 5.08 9.17 -3.97
C ALA A 95 5.28 10.12 -5.17
N VAL A 96 6.24 11.05 -5.07
CA VAL A 96 6.59 11.97 -6.17
C VAL A 96 7.18 11.21 -7.36
N VAL A 97 8.10 10.27 -7.13
CA VAL A 97 8.69 9.45 -8.20
C VAL A 97 7.61 8.62 -8.90
N VAL A 98 6.73 7.96 -8.15
CA VAL A 98 5.61 7.17 -8.71
C VAL A 98 4.66 8.06 -9.52
N LEU A 99 4.37 9.28 -9.04
CA LEU A 99 3.56 10.25 -9.78
C LEU A 99 4.22 10.63 -11.10
N LEU A 100 5.50 11.02 -11.08
CA LEU A 100 6.21 11.47 -12.27
C LEU A 100 6.35 10.34 -13.30
N VAL A 101 6.73 9.13 -12.87
CA VAL A 101 6.85 7.98 -13.76
C VAL A 101 5.47 7.56 -14.26
N GLY A 102 4.44 7.56 -13.41
CA GLY A 102 3.07 7.27 -13.81
C GLY A 102 2.57 8.24 -14.87
N LEU A 103 2.80 9.54 -14.71
CA LEU A 103 2.43 10.53 -15.71
C LEU A 103 3.25 10.39 -17.03
N ALA A 104 4.54 10.06 -16.92
CA ALA A 104 5.40 9.82 -18.09
C ALA A 104 4.99 8.58 -18.90
N LEU A 105 4.37 7.58 -18.28
CA LEU A 105 3.83 6.39 -18.96
C LEU A 105 2.49 6.66 -19.67
N MET A 106 1.78 7.73 -19.32
CA MET A 106 0.46 8.04 -19.90
C MET A 106 0.42 8.09 -21.44
N PRO A 107 1.37 8.74 -22.15
CA PRO A 107 1.37 8.73 -23.63
C PRO A 107 1.60 7.34 -24.23
N PHE A 108 2.19 6.41 -23.49
CA PHE A 108 2.49 5.05 -23.97
C PHE A 108 1.35 4.05 -23.76
N LEU A 109 0.21 4.46 -23.17
CA LEU A 109 -0.94 3.59 -22.91
C LEU A 109 -1.44 2.87 -24.18
N GLY A 110 -1.40 3.53 -25.35
CA GLY A 110 -1.77 2.92 -26.62
C GLY A 110 -0.84 1.80 -27.09
N PHE A 111 0.39 1.74 -26.58
CA PHE A 111 1.30 0.63 -26.84
C PHE A 111 0.97 -0.63 -26.01
N PHE A 112 0.52 -0.41 -24.77
CA PHE A 112 0.16 -1.51 -23.86
C PHE A 112 -1.24 -2.10 -24.16
N ILE A 113 -2.15 -1.27 -24.68
CA ILE A 113 -3.55 -1.67 -24.94
C ILE A 113 -3.82 -1.51 -26.42
N LYS A 114 -3.60 -2.61 -27.17
CA LYS A 114 -3.81 -2.64 -28.63
C LYS A 114 -5.28 -2.51 -29.04
N ASP A 115 -6.20 -2.95 -28.19
CA ASP A 115 -7.66 -2.96 -28.44
C ASP A 115 -8.38 -2.14 -27.37
N SER A 116 -8.26 -0.81 -27.46
CA SER A 116 -8.97 0.12 -26.57
C SER A 116 -10.38 0.47 -27.05
N SER A 117 -10.84 -0.12 -28.15
CA SER A 117 -12.09 0.24 -28.85
C SER A 117 -13.37 0.03 -28.02
N GLY A 118 -13.31 -0.65 -26.88
CA GLY A 118 -14.44 -0.88 -25.98
C GLY A 118 -14.34 -0.21 -24.61
N ILE A 119 -13.30 0.62 -24.35
CA ILE A 119 -13.06 1.20 -23.03
C ILE A 119 -13.14 2.71 -23.08
N GLU A 120 -14.26 3.23 -22.60
CA GLU A 120 -14.43 4.67 -22.47
C GLU A 120 -13.53 5.24 -21.37
N HIS A 121 -13.03 6.45 -21.59
CA HIS A 121 -12.25 7.20 -20.61
C HIS A 121 -10.96 6.51 -20.08
N LEU A 122 -10.25 5.73 -20.91
CA LEU A 122 -9.05 4.97 -20.53
C LEU A 122 -8.00 5.83 -19.80
N ARG A 123 -7.76 7.07 -20.25
CA ARG A 123 -6.81 7.98 -19.61
C ARG A 123 -7.24 8.39 -18.20
N LEU A 124 -8.53 8.64 -18.01
CA LEU A 124 -9.09 8.95 -16.67
C LEU A 124 -8.93 7.76 -15.73
N ILE A 125 -9.27 6.57 -16.22
CA ILE A 125 -9.11 5.33 -15.47
C ILE A 125 -7.65 5.17 -15.03
N TYR A 126 -6.70 5.31 -15.95
CA TYR A 126 -5.26 5.25 -15.63
C TYR A 126 -4.85 6.27 -14.57
N LEU A 127 -5.27 7.53 -14.71
CA LEU A 127 -4.99 8.58 -13.73
C LEU A 127 -5.55 8.26 -12.33
N MET A 128 -6.72 7.64 -12.25
CA MET A 128 -7.29 7.17 -10.97
C MET A 128 -6.40 6.10 -10.32
N TYR A 129 -5.85 5.18 -11.12
CA TYR A 129 -4.89 4.19 -10.61
C TYR A 129 -3.59 4.82 -10.13
N VAL A 130 -3.01 5.76 -10.90
CA VAL A 130 -1.81 6.50 -10.49
C VAL A 130 -2.08 7.28 -9.21
N ALA A 131 -3.18 8.01 -9.13
CA ALA A 131 -3.57 8.75 -7.93
C ALA A 131 -3.73 7.82 -6.72
N ASN A 132 -4.39 6.67 -6.90
CA ASN A 132 -4.56 5.67 -5.85
C ASN A 132 -3.20 5.15 -5.34
N SER A 133 -2.28 4.84 -6.25
CA SER A 133 -0.93 4.40 -5.90
C SER A 133 -0.16 5.48 -5.14
N VAL A 134 -0.11 6.71 -5.64
CA VAL A 134 0.57 7.84 -4.99
C VAL A 134 0.02 8.10 -3.59
N CYS A 135 -1.30 8.12 -3.46
CA CYS A 135 -1.96 8.41 -2.19
C CYS A 135 -1.75 7.29 -1.16
N SER A 136 -1.57 6.04 -1.59
CA SER A 136 -1.27 4.94 -0.69
C SER A 136 0.02 5.17 0.10
N TYR A 137 1.01 5.87 -0.47
CA TYR A 137 2.29 6.16 0.18
C TYR A 137 2.21 7.27 1.23
N LEU A 138 1.32 8.25 1.10
CA LEU A 138 1.34 9.46 1.93
C LEU A 138 1.09 9.20 3.42
N LEU A 139 0.30 8.17 3.75
CA LEU A 139 -0.08 7.84 5.13
C LEU A 139 0.48 6.49 5.61
N SER A 140 0.95 5.63 4.71
CA SER A 140 1.36 4.25 5.03
C SER A 140 2.59 4.18 5.95
N TYR A 141 3.46 5.18 5.95
CA TYR A 141 4.65 5.20 6.82
C TYR A 141 4.30 5.03 8.31
N LYS A 142 3.16 5.56 8.78
CA LYS A 142 2.74 5.43 10.19
C LYS A 142 2.41 3.99 10.60
N ASN A 143 2.08 3.13 9.64
CA ASN A 143 1.79 1.73 9.93
C ASN A 143 3.02 0.99 10.51
N SER A 144 4.22 1.48 10.22
CA SER A 144 5.48 0.86 10.61
C SER A 144 5.71 0.86 12.11
N ILE A 145 5.17 1.85 12.84
CA ILE A 145 5.31 1.89 14.30
C ILE A 145 4.61 0.68 14.95
N TYR A 146 3.43 0.29 14.46
CA TYR A 146 2.75 -0.91 14.95
C TYR A 146 3.51 -2.20 14.62
N LEU A 147 4.23 -2.24 13.50
CA LEU A 147 5.10 -3.37 13.17
C LEU A 147 6.28 -3.43 14.14
N ALA A 148 6.90 -2.30 14.45
CA ALA A 148 8.02 -2.21 15.39
C ALA A 148 7.63 -2.71 16.80
N TYR A 149 6.43 -2.39 17.26
CA TYR A 149 5.89 -2.87 18.53
C TYR A 149 5.21 -4.25 18.45
N GLN A 150 5.34 -4.98 17.34
CA GLN A 150 4.70 -6.29 17.09
C GLN A 150 3.17 -6.28 17.17
N LYS A 151 2.54 -5.11 17.03
CA LYS A 151 1.10 -4.91 17.01
C LYS A 151 0.51 -4.84 15.60
N ALA A 152 1.10 -5.56 14.65
CA ALA A 152 0.67 -5.56 13.25
C ALA A 152 -0.83 -5.91 13.06
N TYR A 153 -1.40 -6.68 14.00
CA TYR A 153 -2.82 -7.03 13.97
C TYR A 153 -3.75 -5.81 13.97
N VAL A 154 -3.35 -4.70 14.60
CA VAL A 154 -4.16 -3.46 14.63
C VAL A 154 -4.34 -2.91 13.22
N ARG A 155 -3.23 -2.78 12.48
CA ARG A 155 -3.28 -2.35 11.07
C ARG A 155 -4.04 -3.34 10.20
N ASN A 156 -3.70 -4.63 10.32
CA ASN A 156 -4.22 -5.68 9.44
C ASN A 156 -5.72 -5.89 9.64
N LEU A 157 -6.21 -5.80 10.86
CA LEU A 157 -7.64 -5.88 11.15
C LEU A 157 -8.42 -4.76 10.44
N TRP A 158 -7.99 -3.52 10.58
CA TRP A 158 -8.65 -2.39 9.92
C TRP A 158 -8.55 -2.45 8.40
N ALA A 159 -7.37 -2.84 7.87
CA ALA A 159 -7.20 -3.00 6.44
C ALA A 159 -8.17 -4.06 5.88
N GLN A 160 -8.23 -5.24 6.50
CA GLN A 160 -9.07 -6.35 6.04
C GLN A 160 -10.57 -6.06 6.16
N LEU A 161 -11.01 -5.39 7.25
CA LEU A 161 -12.39 -4.97 7.40
C LEU A 161 -12.79 -3.93 6.34
N CYS A 162 -11.94 -2.92 6.12
CA CYS A 162 -12.18 -1.92 5.09
C CYS A 162 -12.16 -2.53 3.68
N ASP A 163 -11.28 -3.51 3.42
CA ASP A 163 -11.25 -4.22 2.14
C ASP A 163 -12.52 -5.05 1.90
N ALA A 164 -13.03 -5.72 2.94
CA ALA A 164 -14.30 -6.44 2.84
C ALA A 164 -15.47 -5.48 2.55
N VAL A 165 -15.58 -4.39 3.30
CA VAL A 165 -16.63 -3.37 3.09
C VAL A 165 -16.49 -2.75 1.70
N LYS A 166 -15.29 -2.40 1.25
CA LYS A 166 -15.01 -1.90 -0.09
C LYS A 166 -15.52 -2.86 -1.15
N THR A 167 -15.16 -4.14 -1.04
CA THR A 167 -15.55 -5.16 -2.02
C THR A 167 -17.07 -5.33 -2.09
N LEU A 168 -17.74 -5.33 -0.95
CA LEU A 168 -19.22 -5.38 -0.92
C LEU A 168 -19.84 -4.15 -1.60
N PHE A 169 -19.36 -2.94 -1.29
CA PHE A 169 -19.80 -1.71 -1.96
C PHE A 169 -19.56 -1.75 -3.46
N GLN A 170 -18.40 -2.22 -3.89
CA GLN A 170 -18.06 -2.36 -5.30
C GLN A 170 -19.00 -3.34 -6.02
N ILE A 171 -19.29 -4.49 -5.40
CA ILE A 171 -20.26 -5.46 -5.95
C ILE A 171 -21.64 -4.81 -6.13
N VAL A 172 -22.16 -4.15 -5.09
CA VAL A 172 -23.46 -3.49 -5.14
C VAL A 172 -23.51 -2.41 -6.24
N LEU A 173 -22.48 -1.57 -6.32
CA LEU A 173 -22.41 -0.51 -7.33
C LEU A 173 -22.32 -1.06 -8.75
N ILE A 174 -21.54 -2.10 -8.99
CA ILE A 174 -21.48 -2.73 -10.32
C ILE A 174 -22.85 -3.29 -10.72
N VAL A 175 -23.52 -4.01 -9.82
CA VAL A 175 -24.83 -4.59 -10.09
C VAL A 175 -25.87 -3.52 -10.38
N LEU A 176 -25.83 -2.39 -9.66
CA LEU A 176 -26.83 -1.31 -9.82
C LEU A 176 -26.53 -0.38 -11.01
N THR A 177 -25.27 -0.14 -11.34
CA THR A 177 -24.89 0.92 -12.29
C THR A 177 -24.16 0.44 -13.53
N GLY A 178 -23.48 -0.73 -13.48
CA GLY A 178 -22.59 -1.19 -14.55
C GLY A 178 -21.43 -0.22 -14.85
N ASN A 179 -21.10 0.70 -13.94
CA ASN A 179 -20.15 1.78 -14.20
C ASN A 179 -18.80 1.52 -13.52
N PHE A 180 -17.76 1.31 -14.36
CA PHE A 180 -16.40 1.05 -13.88
C PHE A 180 -15.74 2.25 -13.19
N ILE A 181 -16.09 3.48 -13.58
CA ILE A 181 -15.52 4.69 -12.94
C ILE A 181 -16.02 4.81 -11.51
N LEU A 182 -17.28 4.50 -11.23
CA LEU A 182 -17.82 4.47 -9.87
C LEU A 182 -17.17 3.38 -9.03
N TYR A 183 -16.90 2.21 -9.62
CA TYR A 183 -16.15 1.13 -8.97
C TYR A 183 -14.76 1.61 -8.53
N LEU A 184 -14.02 2.30 -9.41
CA LEU A 184 -12.70 2.86 -9.10
C LEU A 184 -12.76 4.00 -8.09
N ALA A 185 -13.80 4.83 -8.14
CA ALA A 185 -14.00 5.91 -7.18
C ALA A 185 -14.16 5.35 -5.75
N VAL A 186 -14.93 4.27 -5.58
CA VAL A 186 -15.03 3.57 -4.30
C VAL A 186 -13.69 2.98 -3.88
N GLN A 187 -12.96 2.37 -4.81
CA GLN A 187 -11.61 1.85 -4.53
C GLN A 187 -10.70 2.96 -4.00
N PHE A 188 -10.68 4.11 -4.67
CA PHE A 188 -9.88 5.25 -4.30
C PHE A 188 -10.23 5.77 -2.90
N VAL A 189 -11.51 6.03 -2.62
CA VAL A 189 -11.96 6.53 -1.32
C VAL A 189 -11.65 5.53 -0.20
N MET A 190 -11.99 4.27 -0.41
CA MET A 190 -11.83 3.22 0.60
C MET A 190 -10.37 2.86 0.88
N GLN A 191 -9.44 3.16 -0.01
CA GLN A 191 -8.00 3.00 0.22
C GLN A 191 -7.46 3.90 1.33
N PHE A 192 -8.08 5.08 1.52
CA PHE A 192 -7.64 6.03 2.55
C PHE A 192 -8.15 5.68 3.93
N ILE A 193 -9.33 5.11 4.05
CA ILE A 193 -10.02 4.91 5.32
C ILE A 193 -9.14 4.12 6.33
N PRO A 194 -8.58 2.95 6.02
CA PRO A 194 -7.75 2.22 6.96
C PRO A 194 -6.48 3.00 7.34
N ASN A 195 -5.86 3.70 6.38
CA ASN A 195 -4.68 4.50 6.65
C ASN A 195 -4.97 5.71 7.55
N ILE A 196 -6.13 6.36 7.38
CA ILE A 196 -6.58 7.45 8.25
C ILE A 196 -6.87 6.91 9.65
N ILE A 197 -7.62 5.81 9.77
CA ILE A 197 -7.92 5.21 11.08
C ILE A 197 -6.64 4.86 11.83
N VAL A 198 -5.71 4.19 11.15
CA VAL A 198 -4.43 3.80 11.75
C VAL A 198 -3.60 5.04 12.09
N SER A 199 -3.56 6.04 11.21
CA SER A 199 -2.85 7.31 11.47
C SER A 199 -3.37 8.02 12.72
N VAL A 200 -4.69 8.12 12.88
CA VAL A 200 -5.30 8.75 14.06
C VAL A 200 -5.02 7.94 15.33
N LYS A 201 -5.05 6.61 15.25
CA LYS A 201 -4.70 5.74 16.39
C LYS A 201 -3.23 5.88 16.79
N VAL A 202 -2.32 5.88 15.81
CA VAL A 202 -0.88 6.11 16.06
C VAL A 202 -0.66 7.47 16.72
N ASP A 203 -1.30 8.51 16.24
CA ASP A 203 -1.17 9.86 16.79
C ASP A 203 -1.69 10.00 18.22
N LYS A 204 -2.62 9.14 18.64
CA LYS A 204 -3.14 9.08 20.01
C LYS A 204 -2.27 8.21 20.93
N GLU A 205 -1.77 7.08 20.41
CA GLU A 205 -0.98 6.12 21.19
C GLU A 205 0.49 6.56 21.34
N PHE A 206 1.02 7.32 20.34
CA PHE A 206 2.41 7.77 20.27
C PHE A 206 2.49 9.29 20.01
N PRO A 207 2.09 10.14 20.96
CA PRO A 207 2.04 11.60 20.77
C PRO A 207 3.41 12.21 20.47
N TYR A 208 4.49 11.65 21.01
CA TYR A 208 5.87 12.08 20.78
C TYR A 208 6.28 12.12 19.29
N LEU A 209 5.62 11.33 18.43
CA LEU A 209 5.89 11.34 16.98
C LEU A 209 5.51 12.66 16.30
N LYS A 210 4.67 13.50 16.93
CA LYS A 210 4.29 14.83 16.42
C LYS A 210 5.19 15.95 16.95
N GLU A 211 5.74 15.76 18.12
CA GLU A 211 6.51 16.78 18.85
C GLU A 211 7.92 16.93 18.26
N CYS A 212 8.57 15.82 17.92
CA CYS A 212 9.89 15.82 17.33
C CYS A 212 9.78 15.96 15.79
N ARG A 213 10.50 16.92 15.21
CA ARG A 213 10.63 17.14 13.75
C ARG A 213 12.05 16.92 13.23
N GLU A 214 12.94 16.49 14.09
CA GLU A 214 14.34 16.27 13.76
C GLU A 214 14.51 15.05 12.88
N LEU A 215 15.56 15.05 12.06
CA LEU A 215 16.02 13.91 11.28
C LEU A 215 17.21 13.27 12.00
N PRO A 216 17.50 12.00 11.74
CA PRO A 216 18.72 11.36 12.22
C PRO A 216 19.97 12.10 11.75
N GLU A 217 21.08 11.93 12.49
CA GLU A 217 22.38 12.50 12.12
C GLU A 217 22.82 12.05 10.71
N LYS A 218 23.60 12.90 10.03
CA LYS A 218 24.00 12.67 8.63
C LYS A 218 24.67 11.32 8.38
N GLU A 219 25.51 10.87 9.31
CA GLU A 219 26.22 9.59 9.17
C GLU A 219 25.26 8.41 9.19
N GLU A 220 24.31 8.44 10.11
CA GLU A 220 23.28 7.41 10.21
C GLU A 220 22.29 7.46 9.06
N PHE A 221 21.87 8.65 8.64
CA PHE A 221 21.07 8.84 7.44
C PHE A 221 21.69 8.12 6.23
N HIS A 222 23.00 8.31 6.00
CA HIS A 222 23.72 7.62 4.93
C HIS A 222 23.82 6.10 5.16
N GLY A 223 23.99 5.66 6.41
CA GLY A 223 23.96 4.25 6.77
C GLY A 223 22.63 3.58 6.43
N ILE A 224 21.51 4.24 6.76
CA ILE A 224 20.16 3.75 6.45
C ILE A 224 19.95 3.70 4.94
N LEU A 225 20.33 4.73 4.18
CA LEU A 225 20.21 4.74 2.73
C LEU A 225 21.01 3.61 2.07
N ARG A 226 22.23 3.34 2.55
CA ARG A 226 23.03 2.20 2.08
C ARG A 226 22.34 0.87 2.34
N ASN A 227 21.75 0.70 3.53
CA ASN A 227 21.00 -0.51 3.87
C ASN A 227 19.74 -0.67 3.02
N ILE A 228 19.03 0.43 2.73
CA ILE A 228 17.89 0.43 1.79
C ILE A 228 18.36 -0.07 0.42
N GLY A 229 19.45 0.47 -0.11
CA GLY A 229 20.02 0.03 -1.38
C GLY A 229 20.35 -1.47 -1.38
N ALA A 230 21.08 -1.96 -0.36
CA ALA A 230 21.42 -3.37 -0.24
C ALA A 230 20.20 -4.29 -0.16
N MET A 231 19.19 -3.92 0.63
CA MET A 231 17.95 -4.70 0.76
C MET A 231 17.09 -4.67 -0.51
N SER A 232 17.09 -3.56 -1.25
CA SER A 232 16.40 -3.47 -2.54
C SER A 232 17.02 -4.42 -3.56
N PHE A 233 18.35 -4.45 -3.67
CA PHE A 233 19.07 -5.38 -4.54
C PHE A 233 18.85 -6.84 -4.13
N HIS A 234 18.86 -7.13 -2.85
CA HIS A 234 18.61 -8.50 -2.35
C HIS A 234 17.21 -8.99 -2.71
N LYS A 235 16.18 -8.16 -2.55
CA LYS A 235 14.81 -8.53 -2.92
C LYS A 235 14.65 -8.72 -4.42
N LEU A 236 15.21 -7.86 -5.25
CA LEU A 236 15.20 -8.03 -6.71
C LEU A 236 15.87 -9.35 -7.14
N GLY A 237 16.91 -9.78 -6.41
CA GLY A 237 17.58 -11.07 -6.67
C GLY A 237 16.77 -12.29 -6.21
N THR A 238 15.95 -12.15 -5.16
CA THR A 238 15.18 -13.26 -4.58
C THR A 238 13.90 -13.55 -5.38
N ASP A 239 13.21 -12.50 -5.86
CA ASP A 239 11.98 -12.65 -6.66
C ASP A 239 12.25 -13.33 -8.03
N ARG A 240 13.47 -13.20 -8.57
CA ARG A 240 13.84 -13.96 -9.79
C ARG A 240 13.85 -15.49 -9.60
N LYS A 241 14.04 -15.99 -8.37
CA LYS A 241 14.06 -17.43 -8.09
C LYS A 241 12.66 -18.04 -7.93
N SER A 242 11.62 -17.24 -7.77
CA SER A 242 10.23 -17.72 -7.63
C SER A 242 9.48 -17.80 -8.97
N VAL A 243 10.10 -17.43 -10.08
CA VAL A 243 9.50 -17.43 -11.44
C VAL A 243 10.03 -18.57 -12.33
N VAL A 244 10.82 -19.50 -11.77
CA VAL A 244 11.30 -20.70 -12.49
C VAL A 244 10.63 -21.96 -11.97
#